data_74d73b5479a1dd1372cc68dc4132c370
#
_entry.id   74d73b5479a1dd1372cc68dc4132c370
#
_cell.length_a   1.000
_cell.length_b   1.000
_cell.length_c   1.000
_cell.angle_alpha   90.00
_cell.angle_beta   90.00
_cell.angle_gamma   90.00
#
_symmetry.space_group_name_H-M   'P 1'
#
loop_
_entity.id
_entity.type
_entity.pdbx_description
1 polymer ?
#
loop_
_entity_poly.entity_id
_entity_poly.type
_entity_poly.pdbx_seq_one_letter_code
_entity_poly.pdbx_strand_id
1 'polypeptide(L)'
;MRRGTRLPADWPLWAVAAALTAFGVAMVYSAGQTDVPTFVVGLWRMQLLWVGLGLLLGYGVSRLSVRVIDAATVPVYLVALVVLAALLVVGQGAGTAASTKSWLAIGGVRLGQPSELAKIAVVIMLARVLAAARTAPTSLRDLVPSAFIVGIPWLLIMAQPDLGTGIVFVGLYFAMLFWAGVSWPLLVLAASPGLSLILAFSTGIWAGWFLLLLALIAWVRPARWEGVGLVLANLAMGVLAPLLWGRLDPYQQRRILVFLDPSADPRASGYHVIQSQVAIGSGGLLGKGFTLGSQKRLAFLPEQETDFIFPVVAEELGFLGVLVALALFTFLLHRTVRVAARATSPFASLVAFGLTAAWFTHIVVNIGMTVGVLPVTGIPLPFFSYGGSFMLMSWLSVGLLMAISEEGRGRAGGLVS
;
A
#
# COMPACT_ATOMS: atom_id res chain seq x y z
N MET A 1 41.68 2.68 -12.08
CA MET A 1 40.79 1.54 -11.83
C MET A 1 39.55 1.67 -12.72
N ARG A 2 39.41 0.86 -13.78
CA ARG A 2 38.22 0.86 -14.65
C ARG A 2 37.05 0.31 -13.88
N ARG A 3 36.09 1.17 -13.48
CA ARG A 3 34.76 0.72 -13.13
C ARG A 3 34.07 0.28 -14.42
N GLY A 4 34.23 -0.99 -14.77
CA GLY A 4 33.42 -1.61 -15.80
C GLY A 4 31.95 -1.40 -15.44
N THR A 5 31.10 -1.21 -16.45
CA THR A 5 29.65 -1.16 -16.35
C THR A 5 29.13 -2.50 -15.82
N ARG A 6 29.29 -2.73 -14.49
CA ARG A 6 28.67 -3.90 -13.84
C ARG A 6 27.18 -3.65 -13.78
N LEU A 7 26.41 -4.57 -14.30
CA LEU A 7 24.95 -4.59 -14.12
C LEU A 7 24.61 -4.41 -12.63
N PRO A 8 23.51 -3.70 -12.30
CA PRO A 8 23.04 -3.54 -10.93
C PRO A 8 23.02 -4.87 -10.18
N ALA A 9 23.20 -4.85 -8.86
CA ALA A 9 23.29 -6.07 -8.05
C ALA A 9 22.07 -6.99 -8.23
N ASP A 10 20.88 -6.41 -8.41
CA ASP A 10 19.66 -7.13 -8.74
C ASP A 10 19.01 -6.56 -10.02
N TRP A 11 19.71 -6.72 -11.17
CA TRP A 11 19.17 -6.27 -12.45
C TRP A 11 17.78 -6.83 -12.80
N PRO A 12 17.38 -8.09 -12.40
CA PRO A 12 16.03 -8.57 -12.68
C PRO A 12 14.95 -7.80 -11.92
N LEU A 13 15.25 -7.32 -10.70
CA LEU A 13 14.33 -6.45 -9.95
C LEU A 13 14.13 -5.12 -10.70
N TRP A 14 15.22 -4.51 -11.15
CA TRP A 14 15.13 -3.28 -11.93
C TRP A 14 14.38 -3.49 -13.24
N ALA A 15 14.65 -4.58 -13.95
CA ALA A 15 14.00 -4.89 -15.21
C ALA A 15 12.50 -5.11 -15.08
N VAL A 16 12.04 -5.83 -14.04
CA VAL A 16 10.61 -6.04 -13.82
C VAL A 16 9.90 -4.75 -13.39
N ALA A 17 10.53 -3.90 -12.57
CA ALA A 17 9.98 -2.60 -12.21
C ALA A 17 9.85 -1.69 -13.46
N ALA A 18 10.86 -1.69 -14.34
CA ALA A 18 10.82 -0.97 -15.61
C ALA A 18 9.74 -1.52 -16.55
N ALA A 19 9.61 -2.85 -16.65
CA ALA A 19 8.56 -3.48 -17.46
C ALA A 19 7.15 -3.13 -16.97
N LEU A 20 6.91 -3.19 -15.65
CA LEU A 20 5.64 -2.75 -15.04
C LEU A 20 5.38 -1.27 -15.29
N THR A 21 6.41 -0.41 -15.16
CA THR A 21 6.28 1.02 -15.43
C THR A 21 5.94 1.29 -16.90
N ALA A 22 6.62 0.63 -17.84
CA ALA A 22 6.34 0.77 -19.27
C ALA A 22 4.93 0.29 -19.61
N PHE A 23 4.51 -0.84 -19.04
CA PHE A 23 3.15 -1.34 -19.20
C PHE A 23 2.12 -0.38 -18.61
N GLY A 24 2.35 0.13 -17.38
CA GLY A 24 1.49 1.13 -16.75
C GLY A 24 1.37 2.42 -17.57
N VAL A 25 2.48 2.97 -18.07
CA VAL A 25 2.45 4.17 -18.94
C VAL A 25 1.64 3.91 -20.22
N ALA A 26 1.79 2.73 -20.84
CA ALA A 26 0.98 2.35 -21.99
C ALA A 26 -0.52 2.29 -21.63
N MET A 27 -0.87 1.76 -20.47
CA MET A 27 -2.27 1.70 -20.02
C MET A 27 -2.82 3.08 -19.64
N VAL A 28 -2.01 3.96 -19.01
CA VAL A 28 -2.39 5.37 -18.78
C VAL A 28 -2.59 6.12 -20.09
N TYR A 29 -1.75 5.86 -21.10
CA TYR A 29 -1.97 6.39 -22.45
C TYR A 29 -3.30 5.89 -23.01
N SER A 30 -3.56 4.59 -22.90
CA SER A 30 -4.82 4.01 -23.37
C SER A 30 -6.02 4.60 -22.62
N ALA A 31 -5.96 4.73 -21.30
CA ALA A 31 -7.02 5.33 -20.49
C ALA A 31 -7.36 6.76 -20.94
N GLY A 32 -6.39 7.50 -21.48
CA GLY A 32 -6.59 8.83 -22.03
C GLY A 32 -7.23 8.87 -23.44
N GLN A 33 -7.40 7.73 -24.12
CA GLN A 33 -8.04 7.65 -25.43
C GLN A 33 -9.56 7.47 -25.26
N THR A 34 -10.28 8.59 -25.09
CA THR A 34 -11.72 8.64 -24.85
C THR A 34 -12.45 9.34 -25.99
N ASP A 35 -13.66 8.88 -26.30
CA ASP A 35 -14.53 9.52 -27.33
C ASP A 35 -15.21 10.78 -26.77
N VAL A 36 -15.25 10.91 -25.45
CA VAL A 36 -15.79 12.07 -24.73
C VAL A 36 -14.62 12.90 -24.20
N PRO A 37 -14.66 14.24 -24.30
CA PRO A 37 -13.61 15.09 -23.74
C PRO A 37 -13.44 14.85 -22.24
N THR A 38 -12.23 14.44 -21.81
CA THR A 38 -11.88 14.22 -20.40
C THR A 38 -10.54 14.88 -20.10
N PHE A 39 -10.29 15.17 -18.82
CA PHE A 39 -8.99 15.69 -18.37
C PHE A 39 -7.87 14.63 -18.41
N VAL A 40 -8.22 13.37 -18.64
CA VAL A 40 -7.27 12.23 -18.67
C VAL A 40 -6.39 12.27 -19.93
N VAL A 41 -6.84 12.96 -20.97
CA VAL A 41 -6.10 13.12 -22.22
C VAL A 41 -4.75 13.80 -21.95
N GLY A 42 -3.65 13.12 -22.28
CA GLY A 42 -2.30 13.65 -22.10
C GLY A 42 -1.63 13.41 -20.76
N LEU A 43 -2.31 12.82 -19.75
CA LEU A 43 -1.72 12.50 -18.45
C LEU A 43 -0.51 11.56 -18.55
N TRP A 44 -0.44 10.70 -19.56
CA TRP A 44 0.72 9.85 -19.84
C TRP A 44 2.03 10.63 -20.00
N ARG A 45 1.97 11.88 -20.51
CA ARG A 45 3.15 12.77 -20.64
C ARG A 45 3.66 13.19 -19.26
N MET A 46 2.74 13.57 -18.37
CA MET A 46 3.07 13.86 -16.97
C MET A 46 3.59 12.63 -16.24
N GLN A 47 3.00 11.46 -16.54
CA GLN A 47 3.50 10.19 -15.97
C GLN A 47 4.95 9.92 -16.39
N LEU A 48 5.33 10.16 -17.65
CA LEU A 48 6.72 10.05 -18.10
C LEU A 48 7.68 10.99 -17.35
N LEU A 49 7.25 12.21 -17.03
CA LEU A 49 8.04 13.14 -16.22
C LEU A 49 8.25 12.56 -14.80
N TRP A 50 7.19 12.05 -14.18
CA TRP A 50 7.29 11.41 -12.85
C TRP A 50 8.14 10.16 -12.87
N VAL A 51 8.09 9.36 -13.94
CA VAL A 51 8.98 8.21 -14.14
C VAL A 51 10.43 8.67 -14.24
N GLY A 52 10.72 9.69 -15.05
CA GLY A 52 12.07 10.24 -15.18
C GLY A 52 12.64 10.75 -13.86
N LEU A 53 11.84 11.52 -13.10
CA LEU A 53 12.22 12.00 -11.77
C LEU A 53 12.40 10.84 -10.78
N GLY A 54 11.48 9.86 -10.80
CA GLY A 54 11.55 8.68 -9.96
C GLY A 54 12.79 7.85 -10.21
N LEU A 55 13.15 7.61 -11.48
CA LEU A 55 14.38 6.92 -11.88
C LEU A 55 15.64 7.67 -11.39
N LEU A 56 15.67 9.00 -11.56
CA LEU A 56 16.78 9.82 -11.10
C LEU A 56 16.97 9.74 -9.57
N LEU A 57 15.89 9.92 -8.82
CA LEU A 57 15.92 9.84 -7.36
C LEU A 57 16.23 8.43 -6.88
N GLY A 58 15.60 7.40 -7.48
CA GLY A 58 15.86 6.00 -7.16
C GLY A 58 17.32 5.60 -7.43
N TYR A 59 17.90 6.08 -8.55
CA TYR A 59 19.31 5.92 -8.82
C TYR A 59 20.20 6.60 -7.76
N GLY A 60 19.86 7.84 -7.37
CA GLY A 60 20.58 8.54 -6.30
C GLY A 60 20.56 7.76 -4.99
N VAL A 61 19.38 7.28 -4.58
CA VAL A 61 19.20 6.49 -3.35
C VAL A 61 19.94 5.15 -3.43
N SER A 62 19.99 4.50 -4.59
CA SER A 62 20.70 3.23 -4.77
C SER A 62 22.22 3.34 -4.52
N ARG A 63 22.78 4.56 -4.55
CA ARG A 63 24.20 4.86 -4.26
C ARG A 63 24.48 5.07 -2.78
N LEU A 64 23.46 5.17 -1.95
CA LEU A 64 23.62 5.33 -0.50
C LEU A 64 24.01 4.00 0.14
N SER A 65 24.86 4.07 1.17
CA SER A 65 25.09 2.89 2.01
C SER A 65 23.93 2.70 3.00
N VAL A 66 23.70 1.45 3.39
CA VAL A 66 22.67 1.12 4.40
C VAL A 66 22.93 1.86 5.72
N ARG A 67 24.17 2.17 6.06
CA ARG A 67 24.51 3.00 7.24
C ARG A 67 23.98 4.42 7.14
N VAL A 68 24.04 5.04 5.96
CA VAL A 68 23.48 6.38 5.74
C VAL A 68 21.98 6.35 5.83
N ILE A 69 21.33 5.31 5.27
CA ILE A 69 19.88 5.11 5.36
C ILE A 69 19.46 4.97 6.84
N ASP A 70 20.17 4.15 7.62
CA ASP A 70 19.89 3.99 9.05
C ASP A 70 20.11 5.29 9.83
N ALA A 71 21.20 6.05 9.57
CA ALA A 71 21.44 7.33 10.21
C ALA A 71 20.37 8.38 9.88
N ALA A 72 19.83 8.37 8.65
CA ALA A 72 18.77 9.27 8.20
C ALA A 72 17.37 8.90 8.72
N THR A 73 17.19 7.73 9.34
CA THR A 73 15.88 7.19 9.72
C THR A 73 15.08 8.14 10.60
N VAL A 74 15.67 8.62 11.71
CA VAL A 74 14.96 9.49 12.66
C VAL A 74 14.58 10.85 12.05
N PRO A 75 15.51 11.60 11.42
CA PRO A 75 15.14 12.88 10.82
C PRO A 75 14.09 12.72 9.70
N VAL A 76 14.18 11.68 8.86
CA VAL A 76 13.20 11.43 7.79
C VAL A 76 11.81 11.12 8.38
N TYR A 77 11.76 10.33 9.44
CA TYR A 77 10.51 10.02 10.13
C TYR A 77 9.88 11.26 10.77
N LEU A 78 10.67 12.09 11.47
CA LEU A 78 10.18 13.32 12.08
C LEU A 78 9.66 14.32 11.03
N VAL A 79 10.37 14.48 9.92
CA VAL A 79 9.91 15.31 8.80
C VAL A 79 8.58 14.79 8.25
N ALA A 80 8.45 13.47 8.06
CA ALA A 80 7.19 12.88 7.60
C ALA A 80 6.04 13.17 8.58
N LEU A 81 6.24 13.06 9.88
CA LEU A 81 5.22 13.40 10.89
C LEU A 81 4.82 14.88 10.84
N VAL A 82 5.79 15.79 10.74
CA VAL A 82 5.51 17.24 10.64
C VAL A 82 4.70 17.54 9.39
N VAL A 83 5.06 16.96 8.25
CA VAL A 83 4.34 17.17 6.99
C VAL A 83 2.93 16.58 7.07
N LEU A 84 2.74 15.37 7.62
CA LEU A 84 1.41 14.78 7.81
C LEU A 84 0.54 15.62 8.76
N ALA A 85 1.11 16.16 9.83
CA ALA A 85 0.40 17.05 10.75
C ALA A 85 0.03 18.38 10.08
N ALA A 86 0.91 18.96 9.27
CA ALA A 86 0.64 20.18 8.52
C ALA A 86 -0.54 19.98 7.52
N LEU A 87 -0.68 18.80 6.90
CA LEU A 87 -1.79 18.52 6.00
C LEU A 87 -3.16 18.61 6.67
N LEU A 88 -3.27 18.42 7.98
CA LEU A 88 -4.56 18.59 8.68
C LEU A 88 -5.07 20.04 8.57
N VAL A 89 -4.17 20.99 8.39
CA VAL A 89 -4.47 22.44 8.29
C VAL A 89 -4.50 22.89 6.83
N VAL A 90 -3.47 22.54 6.03
CA VAL A 90 -3.29 23.06 4.67
C VAL A 90 -3.67 22.08 3.58
N GLY A 91 -4.00 20.83 3.93
CA GLY A 91 -4.32 19.76 2.99
C GLY A 91 -5.62 20.02 2.23
N GLN A 92 -5.67 19.54 1.00
CA GLN A 92 -6.83 19.62 0.10
C GLN A 92 -7.25 18.23 -0.35
N GLY A 93 -8.53 18.06 -0.66
CA GLY A 93 -9.07 16.85 -1.26
C GLY A 93 -8.83 16.80 -2.77
N ALA A 94 -9.07 15.62 -3.36
CA ALA A 94 -8.90 15.40 -4.79
C ALA A 94 -10.01 14.49 -5.35
N GLY A 95 -10.48 14.78 -6.57
CA GLY A 95 -11.42 13.94 -7.30
C GLY A 95 -12.65 13.54 -6.48
N THR A 96 -12.95 12.25 -6.47
CA THR A 96 -14.07 11.66 -5.70
C THR A 96 -13.87 11.72 -4.19
N ALA A 97 -12.65 12.01 -3.71
CA ALA A 97 -12.29 12.15 -2.30
C ALA A 97 -12.11 13.63 -1.90
N ALA A 98 -12.99 14.52 -2.37
CA ALA A 98 -12.93 15.96 -2.11
C ALA A 98 -12.98 16.33 -0.60
N SER A 99 -13.53 15.46 0.25
CA SER A 99 -13.56 15.64 1.71
C SER A 99 -12.25 15.31 2.41
N THR A 100 -11.29 14.65 1.73
CA THR A 100 -9.99 14.31 2.33
C THR A 100 -9.06 15.52 2.33
N LYS A 101 -8.13 15.56 3.29
CA LYS A 101 -7.07 16.58 3.39
C LYS A 101 -5.69 16.00 3.13
N SER A 102 -5.57 15.11 2.16
CA SER A 102 -4.36 14.28 1.95
C SER A 102 -3.41 14.82 0.87
N TRP A 103 -3.83 15.83 0.10
CA TRP A 103 -3.03 16.38 -0.98
C TRP A 103 -2.43 17.73 -0.61
N LEU A 104 -1.13 17.89 -0.88
CA LEU A 104 -0.46 19.19 -0.82
C LEU A 104 -0.69 19.91 -2.14
N ALA A 105 -1.26 21.12 -2.07
CA ALA A 105 -1.46 21.98 -3.22
C ALA A 105 -0.94 23.39 -2.92
N ILE A 106 -0.25 24.01 -3.87
CA ILE A 106 0.24 25.39 -3.80
C ILE A 106 -0.23 26.13 -5.04
N GLY A 107 -0.93 27.25 -4.86
CA GLY A 107 -1.43 28.06 -5.97
C GLY A 107 -2.40 27.30 -6.90
N GLY A 108 -3.17 26.34 -6.37
CA GLY A 108 -4.08 25.48 -7.17
C GLY A 108 -3.40 24.31 -7.89
N VAL A 109 -2.07 24.21 -7.83
CA VAL A 109 -1.31 23.08 -8.39
C VAL A 109 -1.08 22.03 -7.33
N ARG A 110 -1.52 20.79 -7.57
CA ARG A 110 -1.28 19.65 -6.68
C ARG A 110 0.16 19.16 -6.83
N LEU A 111 0.93 19.24 -5.75
CA LEU A 111 2.32 18.82 -5.71
C LEU A 111 2.47 17.32 -5.43
N GLY A 112 1.50 16.72 -4.72
CA GLY A 112 1.51 15.30 -4.41
C GLY A 112 0.83 14.95 -3.10
N GLN A 113 0.86 13.66 -2.77
CA GLN A 113 0.33 13.09 -1.54
C GLN A 113 1.51 12.70 -0.63
N PRO A 114 1.81 13.48 0.43
CA PRO A 114 2.96 13.21 1.31
C PRO A 114 2.90 11.87 2.03
N SER A 115 1.72 11.32 2.27
CA SER A 115 1.54 10.01 2.88
C SER A 115 2.20 8.88 2.08
N GLU A 116 2.42 9.06 0.76
CA GLU A 116 3.15 8.09 -0.06
C GLU A 116 4.61 7.97 0.38
N LEU A 117 5.28 9.11 0.60
CA LEU A 117 6.67 9.14 1.10
C LEU A 117 6.73 8.77 2.58
N ALA A 118 5.70 9.09 3.36
CA ALA A 118 5.61 8.72 4.77
C ALA A 118 5.61 7.20 4.97
N LYS A 119 5.10 6.39 4.02
CA LYS A 119 5.21 4.92 4.06
C LYS A 119 6.68 4.47 4.12
N ILE A 120 7.56 5.05 3.29
CA ILE A 120 9.00 4.75 3.34
C ILE A 120 9.58 5.15 4.70
N ALA A 121 9.26 6.35 5.19
CA ALA A 121 9.73 6.85 6.47
C ALA A 121 9.35 5.91 7.64
N VAL A 122 8.11 5.43 7.64
CA VAL A 122 7.62 4.48 8.65
C VAL A 122 8.29 3.11 8.51
N VAL A 123 8.45 2.59 7.29
CA VAL A 123 9.14 1.33 7.05
C VAL A 123 10.58 1.36 7.60
N ILE A 124 11.36 2.41 7.30
CA ILE A 124 12.75 2.50 7.79
C ILE A 124 12.80 2.71 9.30
N MET A 125 11.86 3.48 9.90
CA MET A 125 11.82 3.70 11.34
C MET A 125 11.38 2.44 12.10
N LEU A 126 10.36 1.76 11.61
CA LEU A 126 9.89 0.49 12.17
C LEU A 126 10.97 -0.60 12.07
N ALA A 127 11.67 -0.68 10.93
CA ALA A 127 12.79 -1.60 10.74
C ALA A 127 13.90 -1.34 11.77
N ARG A 128 14.23 -0.07 12.06
CA ARG A 128 15.24 0.29 13.06
C ARG A 128 14.82 -0.15 14.47
N VAL A 129 13.56 0.08 14.85
CA VAL A 129 13.04 -0.31 16.18
C VAL A 129 13.01 -1.83 16.32
N LEU A 130 12.51 -2.56 15.31
CA LEU A 130 12.46 -4.02 15.35
C LEU A 130 13.86 -4.67 15.29
N ALA A 131 14.78 -4.10 14.51
CA ALA A 131 16.15 -4.60 14.40
C ALA A 131 16.99 -4.35 15.68
N ALA A 132 16.63 -3.34 16.48
CA ALA A 132 17.30 -3.08 17.77
C ALA A 132 16.94 -4.09 18.84
N ALA A 133 15.84 -4.82 18.70
CA ALA A 133 15.44 -5.88 19.63
C ALA A 133 16.39 -7.09 19.47
N ARG A 134 16.95 -7.57 20.59
CA ARG A 134 17.86 -8.74 20.59
C ARG A 134 17.16 -10.05 20.31
N THR A 135 15.86 -10.12 20.60
CA THR A 135 14.99 -11.28 20.40
C THR A 135 13.68 -10.83 19.76
N ALA A 136 13.03 -11.73 19.03
CA ALA A 136 11.70 -11.44 18.51
C ALA A 136 10.72 -11.13 19.65
N PRO A 137 9.78 -10.16 19.47
CA PRO A 137 8.76 -9.88 20.46
C PRO A 137 7.93 -11.12 20.81
N THR A 138 7.77 -11.39 22.10
CA THR A 138 7.06 -12.57 22.63
C THR A 138 5.80 -12.20 23.40
N SER A 139 5.64 -10.94 23.77
CA SER A 139 4.49 -10.42 24.51
C SER A 139 3.87 -9.19 23.78
N LEU A 140 2.63 -8.85 24.12
CA LEU A 140 1.98 -7.65 23.59
C LEU A 140 2.70 -6.37 24.03
N ARG A 141 3.30 -6.39 25.21
CA ARG A 141 4.10 -5.27 25.71
C ARG A 141 5.29 -4.97 24.82
N ASP A 142 5.93 -5.99 24.26
CA ASP A 142 7.08 -5.84 23.39
C ASP A 142 6.70 -5.18 22.05
N LEU A 143 5.42 -5.24 21.67
CA LEU A 143 4.90 -4.60 20.46
C LEU A 143 4.60 -3.10 20.64
N VAL A 144 4.51 -2.61 21.89
CA VAL A 144 4.11 -1.22 22.18
C VAL A 144 5.00 -0.19 21.49
N PRO A 145 6.35 -0.26 21.53
CA PRO A 145 7.19 0.71 20.84
C PRO A 145 6.95 0.74 19.32
N SER A 146 6.84 -0.43 18.69
CA SER A 146 6.57 -0.53 17.25
C SER A 146 5.16 -0.05 16.90
N ALA A 147 4.16 -0.29 17.76
CA ALA A 147 2.80 0.19 17.60
C ALA A 147 2.73 1.73 17.64
N PHE A 148 3.51 2.41 18.49
CA PHE A 148 3.60 3.87 18.49
C PHE A 148 4.23 4.42 17.23
N ILE A 149 5.29 3.78 16.69
CA ILE A 149 5.95 4.21 15.45
C ILE A 149 4.99 4.19 14.26
N VAL A 150 4.10 3.22 14.19
CA VAL A 150 3.11 3.14 13.10
C VAL A 150 1.82 3.87 13.46
N GLY A 151 1.41 3.81 14.72
CA GLY A 151 0.14 4.36 15.21
C GLY A 151 0.07 5.88 15.10
N ILE A 152 1.14 6.62 15.39
CA ILE A 152 1.13 8.08 15.29
C ILE A 152 0.86 8.55 13.85
N PRO A 153 1.66 8.17 12.83
CA PRO A 153 1.35 8.56 11.45
C PRO A 153 0.02 8.00 10.97
N TRP A 154 -0.38 6.79 11.39
CA TRP A 154 -1.69 6.22 11.07
C TRP A 154 -2.84 7.08 11.59
N LEU A 155 -2.78 7.55 12.84
CA LEU A 155 -3.78 8.45 13.42
C LEU A 155 -3.85 9.78 12.65
N LEU A 156 -2.71 10.35 12.24
CA LEU A 156 -2.67 11.57 11.43
C LEU A 156 -3.35 11.34 10.07
N ILE A 157 -3.13 10.19 9.44
CA ILE A 157 -3.74 9.82 8.16
C ILE A 157 -5.26 9.59 8.34
N MET A 158 -5.68 8.94 9.42
CA MET A 158 -7.08 8.75 9.72
C MET A 158 -7.81 10.07 10.00
N ALA A 159 -7.11 11.04 10.59
CA ALA A 159 -7.62 12.40 10.78
C ALA A 159 -7.73 13.21 9.46
N GLN A 160 -7.08 12.76 8.37
CA GLN A 160 -7.22 13.28 7.00
C GLN A 160 -8.33 12.60 6.19
N PRO A 161 -9.24 11.83 6.75
CA PRO A 161 -10.13 10.76 6.28
C PRO A 161 -9.58 9.89 5.11
N ASP A 162 -8.30 9.49 5.15
CA ASP A 162 -7.68 8.66 4.13
C ASP A 162 -7.61 7.18 4.56
N LEU A 163 -8.73 6.48 4.41
CA LEU A 163 -8.87 5.06 4.77
C LEU A 163 -7.94 4.16 3.93
N GLY A 164 -7.78 4.47 2.65
CA GLY A 164 -6.98 3.66 1.74
C GLY A 164 -5.53 3.57 2.19
N THR A 165 -4.90 4.71 2.42
CA THR A 165 -3.54 4.77 2.96
C THR A 165 -3.47 4.13 4.36
N GLY A 166 -4.48 4.35 5.21
CA GLY A 166 -4.56 3.73 6.54
C GLY A 166 -4.47 2.20 6.51
N ILE A 167 -5.16 1.54 5.57
CA ILE A 167 -5.09 0.08 5.38
C ILE A 167 -3.67 -0.37 5.02
N VAL A 168 -2.95 0.38 4.19
CA VAL A 168 -1.57 0.05 3.82
C VAL A 168 -0.65 0.09 5.05
N PHE A 169 -0.81 1.06 5.95
CA PHE A 169 -0.03 1.13 7.20
C PHE A 169 -0.29 -0.05 8.12
N VAL A 170 -1.53 -0.51 8.22
CA VAL A 170 -1.88 -1.71 8.99
C VAL A 170 -1.26 -2.95 8.33
N GLY A 171 -1.39 -3.12 7.02
CA GLY A 171 -0.84 -4.25 6.28
C GLY A 171 0.68 -4.35 6.42
N LEU A 172 1.41 -3.23 6.21
CA LEU A 172 2.87 -3.21 6.36
C LEU A 172 3.31 -3.48 7.81
N TYR A 173 2.56 -3.00 8.82
CA TYR A 173 2.89 -3.22 10.22
C TYR A 173 2.85 -4.70 10.58
N PHE A 174 1.74 -5.37 10.33
CA PHE A 174 1.61 -6.80 10.65
C PHE A 174 2.56 -7.68 9.82
N ALA A 175 2.79 -7.33 8.56
CA ALA A 175 3.75 -8.02 7.72
C ALA A 175 5.19 -7.89 8.25
N MET A 176 5.59 -6.69 8.68
CA MET A 176 6.93 -6.47 9.25
C MET A 176 7.10 -7.16 10.62
N LEU A 177 6.06 -7.20 11.45
CA LEU A 177 6.07 -7.98 12.70
C LEU A 177 6.24 -9.48 12.42
N PHE A 178 5.51 -10.00 11.43
CA PHE A 178 5.66 -11.40 11.01
C PHE A 178 7.10 -11.69 10.54
N TRP A 179 7.69 -10.83 9.73
CA TRP A 179 9.06 -10.99 9.25
C TRP A 179 10.10 -10.84 10.38
N ALA A 180 9.81 -10.03 11.39
CA ALA A 180 10.63 -9.91 12.60
C ALA A 180 10.58 -11.15 13.51
N GLY A 181 9.78 -12.17 13.16
CA GLY A 181 9.67 -13.42 13.90
C GLY A 181 8.60 -13.42 15.00
N VAL A 182 7.69 -12.46 15.02
CA VAL A 182 6.54 -12.48 15.93
C VAL A 182 5.63 -13.67 15.60
N SER A 183 5.27 -14.45 16.62
CA SER A 183 4.44 -15.64 16.44
C SER A 183 3.03 -15.28 15.92
N TRP A 184 2.47 -16.12 15.04
CA TRP A 184 1.14 -15.86 14.47
C TRP A 184 0.02 -15.70 15.52
N PRO A 185 0.02 -16.43 16.69
CA PRO A 185 -1.02 -16.21 17.69
C PRO A 185 -0.94 -14.82 18.31
N LEU A 186 0.29 -14.29 18.52
CA LEU A 186 0.49 -12.95 19.05
C LEU A 186 0.05 -11.88 18.04
N LEU A 187 0.27 -12.12 16.75
CA LEU A 187 -0.23 -11.23 15.67
C LEU A 187 -1.76 -11.18 15.66
N VAL A 188 -2.43 -12.33 15.78
CA VAL A 188 -3.91 -12.40 15.85
C VAL A 188 -4.42 -11.68 17.10
N LEU A 189 -3.80 -11.89 18.27
CA LEU A 189 -4.15 -11.18 19.49
C LEU A 189 -3.96 -9.67 19.35
N ALA A 190 -2.86 -9.22 18.75
CA ALA A 190 -2.61 -7.81 18.50
C ALA A 190 -3.61 -7.18 17.51
N ALA A 191 -4.05 -7.94 16.50
CA ALA A 191 -5.06 -7.50 15.52
C ALA A 191 -6.50 -7.57 16.06
N SER A 192 -6.73 -8.32 17.16
CA SER A 192 -8.08 -8.66 17.63
C SER A 192 -8.99 -7.46 17.91
N PRO A 193 -8.54 -6.31 18.47
CA PRO A 193 -9.43 -5.16 18.68
C PRO A 193 -9.95 -4.58 17.35
N GLY A 194 -9.09 -4.48 16.33
CA GLY A 194 -9.48 -4.06 15.00
C GLY A 194 -10.47 -5.02 14.33
N LEU A 195 -10.25 -6.34 14.48
CA LEU A 195 -11.18 -7.36 14.02
C LEU A 195 -12.53 -7.27 14.74
N SER A 196 -12.52 -7.08 16.07
CA SER A 196 -13.76 -6.87 16.83
C SER A 196 -14.54 -5.66 16.36
N LEU A 197 -13.86 -4.54 16.03
CA LEU A 197 -14.50 -3.35 15.48
C LEU A 197 -15.23 -3.66 14.15
N ILE A 198 -14.57 -4.38 13.25
CA ILE A 198 -15.13 -4.74 11.94
C ILE A 198 -16.29 -5.74 12.08
N LEU A 199 -16.14 -6.74 12.93
CA LEU A 199 -17.14 -7.80 13.10
C LEU A 199 -18.34 -7.38 13.95
N ALA A 200 -18.24 -6.28 14.71
CA ALA A 200 -19.29 -5.79 15.60
C ALA A 200 -20.55 -5.29 14.88
N PHE A 201 -20.51 -5.13 13.54
CA PHE A 201 -21.70 -4.83 12.73
C PHE A 201 -22.71 -5.99 12.70
N SER A 202 -22.29 -7.22 13.06
CA SER A 202 -23.17 -8.37 13.24
C SER A 202 -22.94 -8.97 14.63
N THR A 203 -23.92 -8.85 15.51
CA THR A 203 -23.81 -9.32 16.90
C THR A 203 -23.47 -10.81 16.97
N GLY A 204 -24.06 -11.64 16.08
CA GLY A 204 -23.80 -13.08 16.05
C GLY A 204 -22.35 -13.40 15.62
N ILE A 205 -21.85 -12.74 14.57
CA ILE A 205 -20.48 -12.93 14.08
C ILE A 205 -19.48 -12.43 15.13
N TRP A 206 -19.73 -11.27 15.73
CA TRP A 206 -18.89 -10.72 16.77
C TRP A 206 -18.84 -11.62 18.02
N ALA A 207 -19.98 -12.16 18.45
CA ALA A 207 -20.04 -13.08 19.58
C ALA A 207 -19.21 -14.36 19.31
N GLY A 208 -19.35 -14.94 18.10
CA GLY A 208 -18.54 -16.09 17.67
C GLY A 208 -17.03 -15.77 17.67
N TRP A 209 -16.65 -14.61 17.13
CA TRP A 209 -15.28 -14.11 17.19
C TRP A 209 -14.78 -13.95 18.63
N PHE A 210 -15.61 -13.35 19.50
CA PHE A 210 -15.23 -13.10 20.90
C PHE A 210 -15.00 -14.41 21.67
N LEU A 211 -15.80 -15.46 21.44
CA LEU A 211 -15.58 -16.78 21.99
C LEU A 211 -14.27 -17.40 21.48
N LEU A 212 -13.98 -17.26 20.19
CA LEU A 212 -12.72 -17.71 19.60
C LEU A 212 -11.53 -16.97 20.21
N LEU A 213 -11.65 -15.67 20.45
CA LEU A 213 -10.63 -14.85 21.11
C LEU A 213 -10.37 -15.35 22.54
N LEU A 214 -11.41 -15.64 23.32
CA LEU A 214 -11.26 -16.20 24.68
C LEU A 214 -10.54 -17.54 24.64
N ALA A 215 -10.88 -18.43 23.70
CA ALA A 215 -10.19 -19.68 23.50
C ALA A 215 -8.70 -19.48 23.11
N LEU A 216 -8.41 -18.50 22.24
CA LEU A 216 -7.05 -18.15 21.85
C LEU A 216 -6.24 -17.60 23.04
N ILE A 217 -6.82 -16.72 23.86
CA ILE A 217 -6.20 -16.21 25.10
C ILE A 217 -5.90 -17.36 26.07
N ALA A 218 -6.85 -18.29 26.25
CA ALA A 218 -6.66 -19.46 27.10
C ALA A 218 -5.57 -20.40 26.58
N TRP A 219 -5.37 -20.48 25.26
CA TRP A 219 -4.33 -21.30 24.64
C TRP A 219 -2.96 -20.64 24.70
N VAL A 220 -2.85 -19.36 24.32
CA VAL A 220 -1.58 -18.59 24.29
C VAL A 220 -1.09 -18.27 25.71
N ARG A 221 -2.03 -18.07 26.63
CA ARG A 221 -1.78 -17.73 28.04
C ARG A 221 -0.87 -16.48 28.19
N PRO A 222 -1.24 -15.34 27.61
CA PRO A 222 -0.50 -14.11 27.82
C PRO A 222 -0.48 -13.74 29.31
N ALA A 223 0.35 -12.76 29.68
CA ALA A 223 0.32 -12.27 31.07
C ALA A 223 -1.11 -11.85 31.46
N ARG A 224 -1.50 -12.09 32.72
CA ARG A 224 -2.89 -11.89 33.18
C ARG A 224 -3.42 -10.50 32.85
N TRP A 225 -2.62 -9.46 33.00
CA TRP A 225 -2.99 -8.09 32.70
C TRP A 225 -3.14 -7.84 31.18
N GLU A 226 -2.34 -8.52 30.33
CA GLU A 226 -2.48 -8.47 28.87
C GLU A 226 -3.77 -9.16 28.42
N GLY A 227 -4.08 -10.34 28.99
CA GLY A 227 -5.32 -11.06 28.71
C GLY A 227 -6.55 -10.24 29.10
N VAL A 228 -6.56 -9.63 30.28
CA VAL A 228 -7.65 -8.73 30.72
C VAL A 228 -7.73 -7.51 29.81
N GLY A 229 -6.60 -6.89 29.46
CA GLY A 229 -6.55 -5.75 28.54
C GLY A 229 -7.11 -6.08 27.15
N LEU A 230 -6.80 -7.27 26.60
CA LEU A 230 -7.37 -7.74 25.35
C LEU A 230 -8.89 -7.91 25.41
N VAL A 231 -9.39 -8.56 26.47
CA VAL A 231 -10.83 -8.75 26.65
C VAL A 231 -11.54 -7.39 26.73
N LEU A 232 -11.03 -6.48 27.55
CA LEU A 232 -11.61 -5.12 27.68
C LEU A 232 -11.53 -4.33 26.37
N ALA A 233 -10.41 -4.39 25.66
CA ALA A 233 -10.25 -3.70 24.37
C ALA A 233 -11.25 -4.23 23.33
N ASN A 234 -11.41 -5.55 23.22
CA ASN A 234 -12.35 -6.16 22.28
C ASN A 234 -13.82 -5.86 22.63
N LEU A 235 -14.17 -5.88 23.91
CA LEU A 235 -15.50 -5.45 24.38
C LEU A 235 -15.73 -3.97 24.10
N ALA A 236 -14.75 -3.11 24.38
CA ALA A 236 -14.84 -1.69 24.09
C ALA A 236 -15.05 -1.44 22.58
N MET A 237 -14.30 -2.14 21.71
CA MET A 237 -14.48 -2.02 20.25
C MET A 237 -15.85 -2.50 19.80
N GLY A 238 -16.39 -3.57 20.38
CA GLY A 238 -17.76 -4.04 20.12
C GLY A 238 -18.84 -2.99 20.45
N VAL A 239 -18.68 -2.32 21.61
CA VAL A 239 -19.59 -1.26 22.05
C VAL A 239 -19.38 0.05 21.27
N LEU A 240 -18.13 0.39 20.94
CA LEU A 240 -17.80 1.62 20.23
C LEU A 240 -18.16 1.58 18.73
N ALA A 241 -18.26 0.40 18.12
CA ALA A 241 -18.51 0.26 16.69
C ALA A 241 -19.75 1.05 16.19
N PRO A 242 -20.93 0.97 16.82
CA PRO A 242 -22.09 1.77 16.42
C PRO A 242 -21.88 3.29 16.61
N LEU A 243 -21.13 3.69 17.64
CA LEU A 243 -20.84 5.10 17.91
C LEU A 243 -19.84 5.65 16.89
N LEU A 244 -18.82 4.88 16.53
CA LEU A 244 -17.84 5.23 15.50
C LEU A 244 -18.49 5.28 14.13
N TRP A 245 -19.43 4.39 13.83
CA TRP A 245 -20.21 4.43 12.60
C TRP A 245 -20.91 5.78 12.41
N GLY A 246 -21.58 6.29 13.46
CA GLY A 246 -22.23 7.59 13.41
C GLY A 246 -21.28 8.79 13.27
N ARG A 247 -19.97 8.59 13.50
CA ARG A 247 -18.91 9.60 13.35
C ARG A 247 -18.19 9.57 12.00
N LEU A 248 -18.38 8.49 11.21
CA LEU A 248 -17.83 8.42 9.87
C LEU A 248 -18.51 9.43 8.95
N ASP A 249 -17.73 10.03 8.05
CA ASP A 249 -18.28 10.84 6.97
C ASP A 249 -19.28 10.03 6.13
N PRO A 250 -20.37 10.65 5.63
CA PRO A 250 -21.33 9.97 4.75
C PRO A 250 -20.68 9.26 3.57
N TYR A 251 -19.57 9.79 3.05
CA TYR A 251 -18.76 9.19 2.01
C TYR A 251 -18.10 7.86 2.45
N GLN A 252 -17.57 7.80 3.67
CA GLN A 252 -16.95 6.59 4.21
C GLN A 252 -18.00 5.51 4.51
N GLN A 253 -19.13 5.90 5.09
CA GLN A 253 -20.27 5.00 5.33
C GLN A 253 -20.77 4.37 4.03
N ARG A 254 -20.96 5.18 2.98
CA ARG A 254 -21.40 4.70 1.66
C ARG A 254 -20.43 3.67 1.07
N ARG A 255 -19.13 3.85 1.18
CA ARG A 255 -18.13 2.88 0.70
C ARG A 255 -18.29 1.50 1.34
N ILE A 256 -18.58 1.46 2.64
CA ILE A 256 -18.79 0.21 3.38
C ILE A 256 -20.14 -0.42 3.00
N LEU A 257 -21.22 0.37 2.93
CA LEU A 257 -22.54 -0.13 2.55
C LEU A 257 -22.57 -0.67 1.13
N VAL A 258 -21.98 0.05 0.19
CA VAL A 258 -21.87 -0.35 -1.23
C VAL A 258 -21.02 -1.60 -1.41
N PHE A 259 -20.01 -1.79 -0.57
CA PHE A 259 -19.24 -3.04 -0.59
C PHE A 259 -20.10 -4.26 -0.20
N LEU A 260 -21.02 -4.10 0.75
CA LEU A 260 -21.94 -5.16 1.17
C LEU A 260 -23.05 -5.39 0.14
N ASP A 261 -23.55 -4.33 -0.47
CA ASP A 261 -24.58 -4.37 -1.53
C ASP A 261 -24.34 -3.25 -2.56
N PRO A 262 -23.60 -3.55 -3.66
CA PRO A 262 -23.38 -2.56 -4.72
C PRO A 262 -24.67 -2.08 -5.41
N SER A 263 -25.76 -2.88 -5.34
CA SER A 263 -27.04 -2.54 -5.93
C SER A 263 -27.83 -1.49 -5.12
N ALA A 264 -27.46 -1.27 -3.87
CA ALA A 264 -28.11 -0.27 -3.01
C ALA A 264 -27.87 1.18 -3.49
N ASP A 265 -26.76 1.45 -4.20
CA ASP A 265 -26.45 2.78 -4.77
C ASP A 265 -25.82 2.67 -6.16
N PRO A 266 -26.58 2.21 -7.17
CA PRO A 266 -26.04 1.89 -8.50
C PRO A 266 -25.66 3.14 -9.33
N ARG A 267 -25.97 4.36 -8.86
CA ARG A 267 -25.71 5.63 -9.59
C ARG A 267 -24.61 6.47 -8.98
N ALA A 268 -24.11 6.12 -7.79
CA ALA A 268 -23.03 6.83 -7.11
C ALA A 268 -21.89 5.88 -6.75
N SER A 269 -21.72 5.55 -5.48
CA SER A 269 -20.57 4.75 -5.04
C SER A 269 -20.55 3.31 -5.59
N GLY A 270 -21.73 2.67 -5.82
CA GLY A 270 -21.84 1.35 -6.44
C GLY A 270 -21.54 1.33 -7.93
N TYR A 271 -21.71 2.47 -8.60
CA TYR A 271 -21.44 2.63 -10.03
C TYR A 271 -20.00 2.22 -10.37
N HIS A 272 -19.02 2.67 -9.60
CA HIS A 272 -17.60 2.35 -9.82
C HIS A 272 -17.34 0.84 -9.83
N VAL A 273 -17.88 0.10 -8.86
CA VAL A 273 -17.67 -1.36 -8.75
C VAL A 273 -18.40 -2.10 -9.88
N ILE A 274 -19.65 -1.72 -10.17
CA ILE A 274 -20.44 -2.32 -11.24
C ILE A 274 -19.76 -2.12 -12.59
N GLN A 275 -19.36 -0.90 -12.93
CA GLN A 275 -18.69 -0.61 -14.20
C GLN A 275 -17.32 -1.29 -14.29
N SER A 276 -16.60 -1.40 -13.18
CA SER A 276 -15.36 -2.16 -13.11
C SER A 276 -15.57 -3.64 -13.46
N GLN A 277 -16.59 -4.28 -12.86
CA GLN A 277 -16.91 -5.67 -13.12
C GLN A 277 -17.41 -5.89 -14.57
N VAL A 278 -18.19 -4.94 -15.11
CA VAL A 278 -18.61 -4.96 -16.53
C VAL A 278 -17.42 -4.86 -17.46
N ALA A 279 -16.46 -3.95 -17.17
CA ALA A 279 -15.24 -3.81 -17.95
C ALA A 279 -14.43 -5.12 -17.94
N ILE A 280 -14.14 -5.67 -16.76
CA ILE A 280 -13.39 -6.93 -16.60
C ILE A 280 -14.11 -8.08 -17.33
N GLY A 281 -15.42 -8.25 -17.12
CA GLY A 281 -16.20 -9.33 -17.72
C GLY A 281 -16.30 -9.23 -19.25
N SER A 282 -16.27 -8.01 -19.79
CA SER A 282 -16.38 -7.76 -21.24
C SER A 282 -15.10 -8.02 -22.02
N GLY A 283 -13.93 -8.14 -21.34
CA GLY A 283 -12.64 -8.37 -21.99
C GLY A 283 -12.43 -9.79 -22.53
N GLY A 284 -13.10 -10.78 -21.95
CA GLY A 284 -12.93 -12.18 -22.37
C GLY A 284 -11.48 -12.67 -22.26
N LEU A 285 -11.06 -13.56 -23.17
CA LEU A 285 -9.73 -14.17 -23.14
C LEU A 285 -8.65 -13.22 -23.70
N LEU A 286 -8.91 -12.58 -24.83
CA LEU A 286 -7.92 -11.80 -25.61
C LEU A 286 -8.10 -10.29 -25.49
N GLY A 287 -9.18 -9.82 -24.86
CA GLY A 287 -9.55 -8.43 -24.79
C GLY A 287 -10.19 -7.86 -26.06
N LYS A 288 -10.59 -6.59 -25.96
CA LYS A 288 -11.18 -5.86 -27.09
C LYS A 288 -10.13 -5.22 -28.01
N GLY A 289 -8.86 -5.23 -27.63
CA GLY A 289 -7.74 -4.58 -28.28
C GLY A 289 -7.30 -3.31 -27.55
N PHE A 290 -6.01 -3.03 -27.66
CA PHE A 290 -5.38 -1.85 -27.05
C PHE A 290 -6.05 -0.57 -27.55
N THR A 291 -6.40 0.33 -26.68
CA THR A 291 -7.18 1.57 -26.87
C THR A 291 -8.65 1.38 -27.28
N LEU A 292 -9.15 0.16 -27.38
CA LEU A 292 -10.50 -0.14 -27.88
C LEU A 292 -11.52 -0.51 -26.79
N GLY A 293 -11.16 -0.39 -25.52
CA GLY A 293 -12.06 -0.63 -24.39
C GLY A 293 -13.26 0.31 -24.42
N SER A 294 -14.47 -0.21 -24.46
CA SER A 294 -15.70 0.58 -24.60
C SER A 294 -16.06 1.32 -23.31
N GLN A 295 -15.82 0.70 -22.15
CA GLN A 295 -16.15 1.31 -20.85
C GLN A 295 -15.32 2.58 -20.59
N LYS A 296 -14.01 2.53 -20.91
CA LYS A 296 -13.14 3.69 -20.78
C LYS A 296 -13.40 4.75 -21.86
N ARG A 297 -13.66 4.34 -23.15
CA ARG A 297 -13.88 5.27 -24.26
C ARG A 297 -15.11 6.15 -24.03
N LEU A 298 -16.16 5.59 -23.45
CA LEU A 298 -17.39 6.29 -23.09
C LEU A 298 -17.30 7.01 -21.74
N ALA A 299 -16.12 6.98 -21.08
CA ALA A 299 -15.88 7.54 -19.74
C ALA A 299 -16.85 7.03 -18.67
N PHE A 300 -17.29 5.76 -18.79
CA PHE A 300 -18.15 5.12 -17.80
C PHE A 300 -17.39 4.63 -16.58
N LEU A 301 -16.05 4.50 -16.69
CA LEU A 301 -15.20 4.07 -15.59
C LEU A 301 -14.53 5.30 -14.95
N PRO A 302 -14.99 5.77 -13.78
CA PRO A 302 -14.36 6.89 -13.10
C PRO A 302 -12.96 6.53 -12.60
N GLU A 303 -12.04 7.53 -12.54
CA GLU A 303 -10.65 7.35 -12.08
C GLU A 303 -9.93 6.18 -12.80
N GLN A 304 -10.23 6.01 -14.10
CA GLN A 304 -9.73 4.91 -14.93
C GLN A 304 -8.22 4.93 -15.14
N GLU A 305 -7.58 6.07 -14.94
CA GLU A 305 -6.12 6.25 -15.03
C GLU A 305 -5.40 5.97 -13.71
N THR A 306 -6.12 5.98 -12.59
CA THR A 306 -5.55 5.83 -11.23
C THR A 306 -6.00 4.52 -10.60
N ASP A 307 -7.12 4.53 -9.89
CA ASP A 307 -7.58 3.46 -9.01
C ASP A 307 -8.19 2.29 -9.79
N PHE A 308 -8.80 2.57 -10.95
CA PHE A 308 -9.47 1.61 -11.81
C PHE A 308 -8.72 1.32 -13.12
N ILE A 309 -7.39 1.45 -13.11
CA ILE A 309 -6.55 1.10 -14.26
C ILE A 309 -6.57 -0.43 -14.57
N PHE A 310 -6.71 -1.28 -13.54
CA PHE A 310 -6.74 -2.73 -13.70
C PHE A 310 -7.93 -3.23 -14.53
N PRO A 311 -9.18 -2.74 -14.36
CA PRO A 311 -10.30 -3.01 -15.26
C PRO A 311 -10.03 -2.64 -16.72
N VAL A 312 -9.29 -1.53 -16.98
CA VAL A 312 -8.92 -1.14 -18.35
C VAL A 312 -7.99 -2.18 -18.97
N VAL A 313 -7.01 -2.70 -18.20
CA VAL A 313 -6.15 -3.82 -18.64
C VAL A 313 -7.00 -5.04 -19.00
N ALA A 314 -7.94 -5.40 -18.11
CA ALA A 314 -8.78 -6.57 -18.30
C ALA A 314 -9.71 -6.43 -19.50
N GLU A 315 -10.29 -5.25 -19.73
CA GLU A 315 -11.16 -4.99 -20.88
C GLU A 315 -10.39 -5.04 -22.20
N GLU A 316 -9.22 -4.39 -22.26
CA GLU A 316 -8.48 -4.21 -23.52
C GLU A 316 -7.59 -5.39 -23.88
N LEU A 317 -6.94 -6.01 -22.90
CA LEU A 317 -5.99 -7.10 -23.12
C LEU A 317 -6.52 -8.46 -22.67
N GLY A 318 -7.72 -8.50 -22.10
CA GLY A 318 -8.41 -9.70 -21.66
C GLY A 318 -7.69 -10.42 -20.54
N PHE A 319 -8.08 -11.69 -20.36
CA PHE A 319 -7.49 -12.55 -19.31
C PHE A 319 -5.98 -12.74 -19.49
N LEU A 320 -5.48 -12.82 -20.73
CA LEU A 320 -4.03 -12.96 -20.97
C LEU A 320 -3.25 -11.72 -20.52
N GLY A 321 -3.77 -10.51 -20.78
CA GLY A 321 -3.15 -9.27 -20.29
C GLY A 321 -3.12 -9.19 -18.77
N VAL A 322 -4.20 -9.59 -18.12
CA VAL A 322 -4.28 -9.71 -16.65
C VAL A 322 -3.24 -10.71 -16.12
N LEU A 323 -3.13 -11.88 -16.75
CA LEU A 323 -2.17 -12.90 -16.35
C LEU A 323 -0.73 -12.40 -16.44
N VAL A 324 -0.39 -11.67 -17.52
CA VAL A 324 0.94 -11.04 -17.68
C VAL A 324 1.19 -10.02 -16.57
N ALA A 325 0.22 -9.14 -16.27
CA ALA A 325 0.35 -8.15 -15.20
C ALA A 325 0.57 -8.84 -13.83
N LEU A 326 -0.24 -9.84 -13.50
CA LEU A 326 -0.11 -10.61 -12.26
C LEU A 326 1.22 -11.37 -12.17
N ALA A 327 1.70 -11.94 -13.27
CA ALA A 327 3.00 -12.60 -13.32
C ALA A 327 4.15 -11.61 -13.06
N LEU A 328 4.10 -10.41 -13.64
CA LEU A 328 5.08 -9.35 -13.38
C LEU A 328 5.06 -8.88 -11.92
N PHE A 329 3.88 -8.65 -11.34
CA PHE A 329 3.76 -8.31 -9.93
C PHE A 329 4.27 -9.43 -9.01
N THR A 330 3.92 -10.68 -9.29
CA THR A 330 4.40 -11.84 -8.53
C THR A 330 5.93 -11.95 -8.61
N PHE A 331 6.50 -11.75 -9.80
CA PHE A 331 7.94 -11.76 -9.98
C PHE A 331 8.61 -10.59 -9.25
N LEU A 332 8.04 -9.38 -9.28
CA LEU A 332 8.51 -8.23 -8.50
C LEU A 332 8.58 -8.58 -7.01
N LEU A 333 7.45 -9.02 -6.43
CA LEU A 333 7.36 -9.37 -5.01
C LEU A 333 8.33 -10.51 -4.64
N HIS A 334 8.45 -11.52 -5.49
CA HIS A 334 9.41 -12.61 -5.30
C HIS A 334 10.87 -12.10 -5.26
N ARG A 335 11.22 -11.15 -6.16
CA ARG A 335 12.57 -10.56 -6.17
C ARG A 335 12.83 -9.73 -4.90
N THR A 336 11.87 -8.95 -4.45
CA THR A 336 12.02 -8.11 -3.25
C THR A 336 12.13 -8.95 -1.97
N VAL A 337 11.35 -10.03 -1.84
CA VAL A 337 11.49 -11.01 -0.75
C VAL A 337 12.89 -11.65 -0.77
N ARG A 338 13.44 -11.97 -1.95
CA ARG A 338 14.81 -12.48 -2.06
C ARG A 338 15.84 -11.46 -1.62
N VAL A 339 15.65 -10.17 -1.90
CA VAL A 339 16.54 -9.11 -1.39
C VAL A 339 16.46 -9.07 0.13
N ALA A 340 15.27 -9.12 0.71
CA ALA A 340 15.08 -9.16 2.17
C ALA A 340 15.75 -10.37 2.82
N ALA A 341 15.58 -11.57 2.25
CA ALA A 341 16.14 -12.80 2.76
C ALA A 341 17.69 -12.87 2.66
N ARG A 342 18.29 -12.12 1.74
CA ARG A 342 19.74 -12.08 1.51
C ARG A 342 20.42 -10.85 2.10
N ALA A 343 19.68 -9.99 2.77
CA ALA A 343 20.21 -8.77 3.39
C ALA A 343 21.21 -9.11 4.50
N THR A 344 22.24 -8.28 4.65
CA THR A 344 23.37 -8.52 5.56
C THR A 344 23.12 -8.11 7.00
N SER A 345 22.05 -7.34 7.25
CA SER A 345 21.67 -6.90 8.59
C SER A 345 20.15 -7.04 8.79
N PRO A 346 19.69 -7.25 10.05
CA PRO A 346 18.27 -7.29 10.37
C PRO A 346 17.54 -6.01 9.93
N PHE A 347 18.16 -4.85 10.07
CA PHE A 347 17.62 -3.57 9.62
C PHE A 347 17.35 -3.58 8.10
N ALA A 348 18.35 -3.94 7.30
CA ALA A 348 18.21 -3.99 5.84
C ALA A 348 17.17 -5.02 5.40
N SER A 349 17.12 -6.20 6.04
CA SER A 349 16.12 -7.23 5.80
C SER A 349 14.70 -6.72 6.04
N LEU A 350 14.48 -6.07 7.18
CA LEU A 350 13.19 -5.51 7.57
C LEU A 350 12.76 -4.34 6.66
N VAL A 351 13.69 -3.47 6.25
CA VAL A 351 13.40 -2.40 5.28
C VAL A 351 12.94 -3.01 3.96
N ALA A 352 13.69 -3.98 3.41
CA ALA A 352 13.34 -4.62 2.14
C ALA A 352 11.98 -5.31 2.20
N PHE A 353 11.70 -6.04 3.30
CA PHE A 353 10.41 -6.70 3.47
C PHE A 353 9.26 -5.72 3.71
N GLY A 354 9.48 -4.64 4.45
CA GLY A 354 8.48 -3.60 4.67
C GLY A 354 8.04 -2.90 3.37
N LEU A 355 8.98 -2.60 2.48
CA LEU A 355 8.67 -2.06 1.14
C LEU A 355 7.88 -3.08 0.30
N THR A 356 8.27 -4.35 0.37
CA THR A 356 7.53 -5.46 -0.27
C THR A 356 6.10 -5.54 0.25
N ALA A 357 5.92 -5.47 1.56
CA ALA A 357 4.61 -5.53 2.21
C ALA A 357 3.71 -4.34 1.82
N ALA A 358 4.28 -3.13 1.71
CA ALA A 358 3.55 -1.97 1.23
C ALA A 358 3.04 -2.20 -0.20
N TRP A 359 3.88 -2.65 -1.12
CA TRP A 359 3.45 -2.97 -2.50
C TRP A 359 2.46 -4.12 -2.56
N PHE A 360 2.69 -5.19 -1.79
CA PHE A 360 1.74 -6.31 -1.71
C PHE A 360 0.35 -5.84 -1.27
N THR A 361 0.28 -5.01 -0.23
CA THR A 361 -0.99 -4.47 0.25
C THR A 361 -1.66 -3.61 -0.82
N HIS A 362 -0.92 -2.74 -1.52
CA HIS A 362 -1.45 -1.96 -2.64
C HIS A 362 -2.02 -2.85 -3.74
N ILE A 363 -1.29 -3.88 -4.16
CA ILE A 363 -1.72 -4.81 -5.23
C ILE A 363 -3.00 -5.55 -4.82
N VAL A 364 -3.01 -6.14 -3.61
CA VAL A 364 -4.16 -6.92 -3.12
C VAL A 364 -5.39 -6.03 -2.97
N VAL A 365 -5.24 -4.84 -2.39
CA VAL A 365 -6.38 -3.96 -2.15
C VAL A 365 -6.88 -3.34 -3.45
N ASN A 366 -5.99 -2.88 -4.35
CA ASN A 366 -6.41 -2.31 -5.63
C ASN A 366 -7.14 -3.36 -6.50
N ILE A 367 -6.54 -4.52 -6.71
CA ILE A 367 -7.19 -5.58 -7.50
C ILE A 367 -8.45 -6.06 -6.79
N GLY A 368 -8.40 -6.28 -5.46
CA GLY A 368 -9.54 -6.74 -4.69
C GLY A 368 -10.76 -5.80 -4.76
N MET A 369 -10.54 -4.46 -4.73
CA MET A 369 -11.64 -3.52 -4.86
C MET A 369 -12.21 -3.47 -6.29
N THR A 370 -11.37 -3.65 -7.31
CA THR A 370 -11.83 -3.62 -8.72
C THR A 370 -12.65 -4.85 -9.09
N VAL A 371 -12.39 -6.00 -8.47
CA VAL A 371 -13.22 -7.22 -8.65
C VAL A 371 -14.38 -7.32 -7.65
N GLY A 372 -14.49 -6.37 -6.69
CA GLY A 372 -15.58 -6.32 -5.72
C GLY A 372 -15.40 -7.24 -4.50
N VAL A 373 -14.19 -7.73 -4.21
CA VAL A 373 -13.85 -8.54 -3.03
C VAL A 373 -13.48 -7.67 -1.82
N LEU A 374 -13.04 -6.43 -2.07
CA LEU A 374 -12.70 -5.44 -1.04
C LEU A 374 -13.45 -4.13 -1.30
N PRO A 375 -13.69 -3.32 -0.26
CA PRO A 375 -14.31 -2.01 -0.43
C PRO A 375 -13.43 -1.08 -1.26
N VAL A 376 -14.05 -0.15 -1.99
CA VAL A 376 -13.33 0.86 -2.78
C VAL A 376 -12.58 1.80 -1.85
N THR A 377 -11.27 1.78 -1.91
CA THR A 377 -10.39 2.55 -1.03
C THR A 377 -9.67 3.69 -1.73
N GLY A 378 -9.57 3.64 -3.06
CA GLY A 378 -8.90 4.69 -3.83
C GLY A 378 -7.37 4.64 -3.71
N ILE A 379 -6.78 3.44 -3.66
CA ILE A 379 -5.32 3.30 -3.65
C ILE A 379 -4.80 2.81 -5.01
N PRO A 380 -3.70 3.41 -5.50
CA PRO A 380 -3.17 3.11 -6.82
C PRO A 380 -2.40 1.77 -6.85
N LEU A 381 -2.23 1.22 -8.05
CA LEU A 381 -1.46 0.02 -8.33
C LEU A 381 0.03 0.37 -8.56
N PRO A 382 1.00 -0.26 -7.86
CA PRO A 382 2.42 0.11 -7.95
C PRO A 382 2.97 0.07 -9.37
N PHE A 383 3.70 1.09 -9.79
CA PHE A 383 4.30 1.30 -11.12
C PHE A 383 3.29 1.42 -12.27
N PHE A 384 2.02 1.15 -12.04
CA PHE A 384 0.99 0.99 -13.07
C PHE A 384 0.07 2.19 -13.15
N SER A 385 -0.52 2.60 -12.03
CA SER A 385 -1.46 3.70 -11.95
C SER A 385 -0.79 5.06 -12.20
N TYR A 386 -1.54 5.98 -12.74
CA TYR A 386 -1.14 7.38 -12.79
C TYR A 386 -1.04 7.96 -11.38
N GLY A 387 0.07 8.65 -11.10
CA GLY A 387 0.26 9.33 -9.82
C GLY A 387 1.72 9.70 -9.56
N GLY A 388 1.99 11.01 -9.46
CA GLY A 388 3.37 11.52 -9.31
C GLY A 388 4.05 11.04 -8.04
N SER A 389 3.48 11.33 -6.87
CA SER A 389 4.05 10.93 -5.56
C SER A 389 4.18 9.42 -5.42
N PHE A 390 3.21 8.68 -5.95
CA PHE A 390 3.23 7.22 -5.88
C PHE A 390 4.31 6.61 -6.78
N MET A 391 4.49 7.16 -7.98
CA MET A 391 5.58 6.76 -8.88
C MET A 391 6.95 7.08 -8.26
N LEU A 392 7.11 8.26 -7.63
CA LEU A 392 8.33 8.63 -6.91
C LEU A 392 8.61 7.66 -5.76
N MET A 393 7.58 7.36 -4.93
CA MET A 393 7.70 6.39 -3.83
C MET A 393 8.13 5.02 -4.35
N SER A 394 7.52 4.56 -5.44
CA SER A 394 7.82 3.26 -6.03
C SER A 394 9.27 3.17 -6.51
N TRP A 395 9.78 4.16 -7.23
CA TRP A 395 11.16 4.16 -7.71
C TRP A 395 12.18 4.44 -6.60
N LEU A 396 11.85 5.27 -5.59
CA LEU A 396 12.68 5.41 -4.38
C LEU A 396 12.81 4.08 -3.63
N SER A 397 11.73 3.32 -3.55
CA SER A 397 11.74 1.98 -2.93
C SER A 397 12.62 1.01 -3.73
N VAL A 398 12.58 1.04 -5.07
CA VAL A 398 13.54 0.27 -5.90
C VAL A 398 14.98 0.70 -5.59
N GLY A 399 15.23 2.00 -5.47
CA GLY A 399 16.56 2.53 -5.10
C GLY A 399 17.07 1.98 -3.76
N LEU A 400 16.22 1.98 -2.73
CA LEU A 400 16.53 1.40 -1.41
C LEU A 400 16.83 -0.11 -1.50
N LEU A 401 16.01 -0.86 -2.23
CA LEU A 401 16.20 -2.29 -2.44
C LEU A 401 17.52 -2.59 -3.17
N MET A 402 17.89 -1.75 -4.14
CA MET A 402 19.17 -1.86 -4.83
C MET A 402 20.35 -1.58 -3.91
N ALA A 403 20.28 -0.52 -3.08
CA ALA A 403 21.30 -0.22 -2.08
C ALA A 403 21.54 -1.41 -1.13
N ILE A 404 20.46 -2.02 -0.65
CA ILE A 404 20.51 -3.21 0.21
C ILE A 404 21.13 -4.41 -0.53
N SER A 405 20.73 -4.65 -1.78
CA SER A 405 21.24 -5.76 -2.58
C SER A 405 22.73 -5.63 -2.93
N GLU A 406 23.23 -4.40 -3.15
CA GLU A 406 24.65 -4.14 -3.42
C GLU A 406 25.52 -4.39 -2.19
N GLU A 407 25.07 -4.01 -0.99
CA GLU A 407 25.82 -4.30 0.25
C GLU A 407 25.95 -5.81 0.49
N GLY A 408 24.90 -6.59 0.19
CA GLY A 408 24.93 -8.05 0.27
C GLY A 408 25.98 -8.69 -0.65
N ARG A 409 26.15 -8.16 -1.87
CA ARG A 409 27.19 -8.63 -2.82
C ARG A 409 28.61 -8.29 -2.40
N GLY A 410 28.81 -7.09 -1.86
CA GLY A 410 30.16 -6.64 -1.47
C GLY A 410 30.77 -7.54 -0.39
N ARG A 411 29.98 -8.03 0.56
CA ARG A 411 30.42 -8.96 1.60
C ARG A 411 30.63 -10.39 1.09
N ALA A 412 29.79 -10.88 0.19
CA ALA A 412 29.96 -12.21 -0.39
C ALA A 412 31.21 -12.31 -1.25
N GLY A 413 31.60 -11.23 -1.96
CA GLY A 413 32.84 -11.17 -2.75
C GLY A 413 34.11 -11.02 -1.92
N GLY A 414 34.02 -10.44 -0.71
CA GLY A 414 35.19 -10.28 0.19
C GLY A 414 35.53 -11.53 1.03
N LEU A 415 34.65 -12.55 1.03
CA LEU A 415 34.92 -13.85 1.69
C LEU A 415 35.57 -14.88 0.76
N VAL A 416 35.74 -14.54 -0.51
CA VAL A 416 36.30 -15.43 -1.57
C VAL A 416 37.67 -14.91 -2.04
N SER A 417 38.16 -13.80 -1.53
CA SER A 417 39.50 -13.24 -1.74
C SER A 417 40.35 -13.38 -0.46
#